data_19be5150adba1e7e2aae1e8fc0d292e1
#
_entry.id   19be5150adba1e7e2aae1e8fc0d292e1
#
_cell.length_a   1.000
_cell.length_b   1.000
_cell.length_c   1.000
_cell.angle_alpha   90.00
_cell.angle_beta   90.00
_cell.angle_gamma   90.00
#
_symmetry.space_group_name_H-M   'P 1'
#
loop_
_entity.id
_entity.type
_entity.pdbx_description
1 polymer ?
#
loop_
_entity_poly.entity_id
_entity_poly.type
_entity_poly.pdbx_seq_one_letter_code
_entity_poly.pdbx_strand_id
1 'polypeptide(L)'
;MQLIRQFELMAEEKYKMEGKIRGFFHAYIGQEAIAAGCMTATRPEDMFITAYRDHGLAIAKGITVDSCMAELYGKATGCAKGKGGSMHFFGKKENFYGGHGIVGAQIGTGAGLAFAEKYRDSDNVVLCY
;
A
#
# COMPACT_ATOMS: atom_id res chain seq x y z
N MET A 1 1.20 -12.93 -6.05
CA MET A 1 2.34 -12.42 -6.83
C MET A 1 1.97 -12.02 -8.26
N GLN A 2 1.36 -12.90 -9.07
CA GLN A 2 1.01 -12.57 -10.47
C GLN A 2 0.11 -11.33 -10.58
N LEU A 3 -0.92 -11.21 -9.74
CA LEU A 3 -1.81 -10.04 -9.75
C LEU A 3 -1.04 -8.73 -9.55
N ILE A 4 -0.14 -8.70 -8.57
CA ILE A 4 0.70 -7.51 -8.30
C ILE A 4 1.57 -7.19 -9.51
N ARG A 5 2.24 -8.21 -10.09
CA ARG A 5 3.08 -8.04 -11.27
C ARG A 5 2.28 -7.47 -12.46
N GLN A 6 1.12 -8.01 -12.76
CA GLN A 6 0.29 -7.55 -13.88
C GLN A 6 -0.24 -6.13 -13.65
N PHE A 7 -0.65 -5.82 -12.42
CA PHE A 7 -1.05 -4.46 -12.05
C PHE A 7 0.10 -3.46 -12.29
N GLU A 8 1.30 -3.78 -11.83
CA GLU A 8 2.45 -2.89 -11.95
C GLU A 8 2.89 -2.69 -13.41
N LEU A 9 2.92 -3.75 -14.21
CA LEU A 9 3.25 -3.65 -15.63
C LEU A 9 2.25 -2.76 -16.37
N MET A 10 0.96 -2.93 -16.09
CA MET A 10 -0.08 -2.08 -16.67
C MET A 10 0.07 -0.62 -16.20
N ALA A 11 0.27 -0.40 -14.90
CA ALA A 11 0.43 0.95 -14.36
C ALA A 11 1.68 1.65 -14.91
N GLU A 12 2.79 0.92 -15.04
CA GLU A 12 4.03 1.44 -15.63
C GLU A 12 3.84 1.83 -17.10
N GLU A 13 3.13 1.03 -17.87
CA GLU A 13 2.76 1.35 -19.25
C GLU A 13 1.94 2.66 -19.31
N LYS A 14 0.90 2.79 -18.49
CA LYS A 14 0.06 3.99 -18.44
C LYS A 14 0.84 5.23 -17.97
N TYR A 15 1.82 5.04 -17.10
CA TYR A 15 2.70 6.11 -16.66
C TYR A 15 3.66 6.56 -17.76
N LYS A 16 4.42 5.63 -18.37
CA LYS A 16 5.49 5.94 -19.32
C LYS A 16 5.00 6.29 -20.71
N MET A 17 4.02 5.54 -21.23
CA MET A 17 3.61 5.63 -22.62
C MET A 17 2.42 6.55 -22.84
N GLU A 18 1.52 6.64 -21.88
CA GLU A 18 0.28 7.39 -22.06
C GLU A 18 0.22 8.68 -21.22
N GLY A 19 1.13 8.86 -20.27
CA GLY A 19 1.16 10.05 -19.40
C GLY A 19 -0.11 10.26 -18.57
N LYS A 20 -0.89 9.20 -18.35
CA LYS A 20 -2.17 9.27 -17.63
C LYS A 20 -2.02 9.28 -16.12
N ILE A 21 -0.92 8.73 -15.61
CA ILE A 21 -0.56 8.74 -14.20
C ILE A 21 0.42 9.88 -13.99
N ARG A 22 0.10 10.81 -13.09
CA ARG A 22 0.90 12.01 -12.83
C ARG A 22 1.70 11.90 -11.54
N GLY A 23 2.77 12.68 -11.46
CA GLY A 23 3.64 12.71 -10.30
C GLY A 23 4.69 11.59 -10.32
N PHE A 24 5.24 11.26 -9.16
CA PHE A 24 6.20 10.18 -9.03
C PHE A 24 5.49 8.83 -9.02
N PHE A 25 6.05 7.87 -9.75
CA PHE A 25 5.57 6.50 -9.80
C PHE A 25 6.66 5.56 -9.28
N HIS A 26 6.32 4.76 -8.27
CA HIS A 26 7.25 3.82 -7.62
C HIS A 26 6.70 2.40 -7.73
N ALA A 27 7.12 1.69 -8.77
CA ALA A 27 6.69 0.32 -9.01
C ALA A 27 7.15 -0.65 -7.91
N TYR A 28 6.33 -1.64 -7.61
CA TYR A 28 6.61 -2.73 -6.67
C TYR A 28 7.21 -3.97 -7.34
N ILE A 29 7.55 -3.86 -8.63
CA ILE A 29 8.10 -4.96 -9.44
C ILE A 29 9.37 -5.51 -8.78
N GLY A 30 9.43 -6.83 -8.63
CA GLY A 30 10.54 -7.54 -7.99
C GLY A 30 10.38 -7.78 -6.49
N GLN A 31 9.39 -7.18 -5.85
CA GLN A 31 9.13 -7.30 -4.41
C GLN A 31 7.84 -8.08 -4.08
N GLU A 32 7.22 -8.71 -5.07
CA GLU A 32 5.93 -9.40 -4.92
C GLU A 32 5.98 -10.51 -3.88
N ALA A 33 7.12 -11.17 -3.73
CA ALA A 33 7.31 -12.23 -2.76
C ALA A 33 7.27 -11.72 -1.31
N ILE A 34 7.71 -10.47 -1.07
CA ILE A 34 7.62 -9.84 0.25
C ILE A 34 6.15 -9.68 0.64
N ALA A 35 5.34 -9.06 -0.24
CA ALA A 35 3.92 -8.87 0.01
C ALA A 35 3.19 -10.21 0.20
N ALA A 36 3.42 -11.18 -0.69
CA ALA A 36 2.78 -12.49 -0.63
C ALA A 36 3.19 -13.28 0.63
N GLY A 37 4.48 -13.28 0.97
CA GLY A 37 5.00 -13.98 2.15
C GLY A 37 4.45 -13.41 3.46
N CYS A 38 4.43 -12.09 3.58
CA CYS A 38 3.88 -11.44 4.78
C CYS A 38 2.39 -11.72 4.96
N MET A 39 1.61 -11.71 3.86
CA MET A 39 0.17 -12.05 3.95
C MET A 39 -0.09 -13.47 4.40
N THR A 40 0.77 -14.42 4.09
CA THR A 40 0.60 -15.80 4.54
C THR A 40 0.95 -16.01 6.02
N ALA A 41 1.71 -15.10 6.59
CA ALA A 41 2.18 -15.14 7.98
C ALA A 41 1.37 -14.24 8.94
N THR A 42 0.43 -13.47 8.42
CA THR A 42 -0.35 -12.48 9.19
C THR A 42 -1.84 -12.74 9.10
N ARG A 43 -2.58 -12.14 10.03
CA ARG A 43 -4.04 -12.19 10.10
C ARG A 43 -4.65 -10.97 9.41
N PRO A 44 -5.94 -11.00 9.04
CA PRO A 44 -6.63 -9.84 8.47
C PRO A 44 -6.60 -8.60 9.40
N GLU A 45 -6.61 -8.81 10.70
CA GLU A 45 -6.61 -7.76 11.74
C GLU A 45 -5.25 -7.06 11.90
N ASP A 46 -4.16 -7.73 11.52
CA ASP A 46 -2.81 -7.17 11.63
C ASP A 46 -2.65 -5.95 10.72
N MET A 47 -1.92 -4.96 11.17
CA MET A 47 -1.79 -3.67 10.51
C MET A 47 -0.54 -3.58 9.66
N PHE A 48 -0.64 -2.89 8.55
CA PHE A 48 0.47 -2.65 7.65
C PHE A 48 0.68 -1.16 7.42
N ILE A 49 1.92 -0.73 7.48
CA ILE A 49 2.36 0.61 7.15
C ILE A 49 3.70 0.52 6.42
N THR A 50 3.91 1.33 5.40
CA THR A 50 5.09 1.22 4.54
C THR A 50 5.61 2.58 4.09
N ALA A 51 6.81 2.60 3.55
CA ALA A 51 7.32 3.72 2.78
C ALA A 51 6.61 3.81 1.40
N TYR A 52 7.14 4.53 0.48
CA TYR A 52 6.54 4.93 -0.80
C TYR A 52 6.30 3.80 -1.84
N ARG A 53 6.82 2.58 -1.62
CA ARG A 53 6.55 1.41 -2.48
C ARG A 53 5.45 0.56 -1.87
N ASP A 54 4.24 1.02 -1.97
CA ASP A 54 3.11 0.53 -1.22
C ASP A 54 2.10 -0.31 -2.02
N HIS A 55 2.14 -0.25 -3.37
CA HIS A 55 1.14 -0.90 -4.24
C HIS A 55 0.97 -2.39 -3.95
N GLY A 56 2.08 -3.14 -3.90
CA GLY A 56 2.02 -4.58 -3.71
C GLY A 56 1.47 -4.98 -2.35
N LEU A 57 1.84 -4.26 -1.29
CA LEU A 57 1.32 -4.48 0.06
C LEU A 57 -0.16 -4.09 0.16
N ALA A 58 -0.55 -2.98 -0.46
CA ALA A 58 -1.94 -2.52 -0.50
C ALA A 58 -2.87 -3.55 -1.18
N ILE A 59 -2.47 -4.05 -2.37
CA ILE A 59 -3.21 -5.08 -3.10
C ILE A 59 -3.24 -6.39 -2.30
N ALA A 60 -2.13 -6.80 -1.72
CA ALA A 60 -2.05 -8.01 -0.92
C ALA A 60 -2.94 -7.92 0.34
N LYS A 61 -3.06 -6.74 0.94
CA LYS A 61 -3.95 -6.47 2.09
C LYS A 61 -5.43 -6.44 1.72
N GLY A 62 -5.77 -6.42 0.43
CA GLY A 62 -7.13 -6.51 -0.05
C GLY A 62 -7.72 -5.23 -0.62
N ILE A 63 -6.94 -4.16 -0.75
CA ILE A 63 -7.39 -3.00 -1.52
C ILE A 63 -7.56 -3.43 -2.97
N THR A 64 -8.72 -3.19 -3.56
CA THR A 64 -9.01 -3.66 -4.91
C THR A 64 -8.12 -3.01 -5.96
N VAL A 65 -7.75 -3.77 -6.98
CA VAL A 65 -6.91 -3.26 -8.09
C VAL A 65 -7.56 -2.07 -8.81
N ASP A 66 -8.89 -2.06 -8.91
CA ASP A 66 -9.64 -0.94 -9.50
C ASP A 66 -9.49 0.33 -8.67
N SER A 67 -9.56 0.22 -7.33
CA SER A 67 -9.36 1.34 -6.42
C SER A 67 -7.91 1.85 -6.44
N CYS A 68 -6.94 0.93 -6.51
CA CYS A 68 -5.54 1.27 -6.67
C CYS A 68 -5.28 2.01 -7.99
N MET A 69 -5.79 1.49 -9.10
CA MET A 69 -5.62 2.13 -10.41
C MET A 69 -6.33 3.49 -10.46
N ALA A 70 -7.55 3.60 -9.91
CA ALA A 70 -8.26 4.86 -9.79
C ALA A 70 -7.47 5.90 -9.00
N GLU A 71 -6.76 5.48 -7.94
CA GLU A 71 -5.88 6.36 -7.18
C GLU A 71 -4.73 6.90 -8.03
N LEU A 72 -4.06 6.03 -8.78
CA LEU A 72 -2.99 6.44 -9.69
C LEU A 72 -3.47 7.45 -10.75
N TYR A 73 -4.72 7.33 -11.19
CA TYR A 73 -5.35 8.25 -12.13
C TYR A 73 -5.92 9.52 -11.45
N GLY A 74 -5.76 9.68 -10.14
CA GLY A 74 -6.28 10.83 -9.40
C GLY A 74 -7.81 10.89 -9.33
N LYS A 75 -8.49 9.72 -9.33
CA LYS A 75 -9.96 9.66 -9.31
C LYS A 75 -10.50 9.58 -7.87
N ALA A 76 -11.67 10.16 -7.65
CA ALA A 76 -12.33 10.16 -6.34
C ALA A 76 -12.69 8.73 -5.84
N THR A 77 -12.76 7.75 -6.75
CA THR A 77 -12.98 6.33 -6.43
C THR A 77 -11.70 5.60 -6.00
N GLY A 78 -10.55 6.28 -6.04
CA GLY A 78 -9.28 5.76 -5.56
C GLY A 78 -9.26 5.55 -4.04
N CYS A 79 -8.37 4.68 -3.57
CA CYS A 79 -8.27 4.28 -2.16
C CYS A 79 -7.94 5.46 -1.21
N ALA A 80 -7.25 6.49 -1.70
CA ALA A 80 -7.02 7.76 -1.01
C ALA A 80 -7.78 8.93 -1.66
N LYS A 81 -8.90 8.64 -2.36
CA LYS A 81 -9.77 9.60 -3.03
C LYS A 81 -9.07 10.42 -4.13
N GLY A 82 -8.05 9.82 -4.75
CA GLY A 82 -7.27 10.43 -5.83
C GLY A 82 -6.28 11.51 -5.35
N LYS A 83 -6.00 11.57 -4.06
CA LYS A 83 -5.12 12.60 -3.46
C LYS A 83 -3.73 12.07 -3.11
N GLY A 84 -3.58 10.76 -3.01
CA GLY A 84 -2.34 10.10 -2.59
C GLY A 84 -1.39 9.80 -3.75
N GLY A 85 -1.93 9.41 -4.90
CA GLY A 85 -1.12 8.93 -6.02
C GLY A 85 -0.34 7.68 -5.66
N SER A 86 0.79 7.45 -6.34
CA SER A 86 1.58 6.21 -6.22
C SER A 86 2.22 5.96 -4.86
N MET A 87 2.41 6.99 -4.02
CA MET A 87 3.19 6.87 -2.77
C MET A 87 2.34 6.85 -1.51
N HIS A 88 1.02 7.00 -1.63
CA HIS A 88 0.15 7.22 -0.47
C HIS A 88 -1.17 6.48 -0.60
N PHE A 89 -1.12 5.19 -0.97
CA PHE A 89 -2.29 4.32 -0.89
C PHE A 89 -2.69 4.16 0.58
N PHE A 90 -3.98 4.09 0.84
CA PHE A 90 -4.51 3.98 2.19
C PHE A 90 -5.83 3.20 2.18
N GLY A 91 -5.98 2.26 3.11
CA GLY A 91 -7.18 1.44 3.27
C GLY A 91 -7.43 1.09 4.73
N LYS A 92 -8.22 1.94 5.41
CA LYS A 92 -8.53 1.71 6.83
C LYS A 92 -9.26 0.38 7.07
N LYS A 93 -10.16 0.01 6.16
CA LYS A 93 -10.94 -1.25 6.26
C LYS A 93 -10.04 -2.49 6.13
N GLU A 94 -8.99 -2.35 5.35
CA GLU A 94 -8.02 -3.39 5.09
C GLU A 94 -6.85 -3.38 6.08
N ASN A 95 -6.90 -2.54 7.12
CA ASN A 95 -5.81 -2.32 8.07
C ASN A 95 -4.47 -1.96 7.39
N PHE A 96 -4.56 -1.23 6.27
CA PHE A 96 -3.42 -0.69 5.55
C PHE A 96 -3.30 0.82 5.81
N TYR A 97 -2.31 1.19 6.61
CA TYR A 97 -2.12 2.57 7.11
C TYR A 97 -1.18 3.39 6.24
N GLY A 98 -1.03 3.00 5.01
CA GLY A 98 -0.55 3.82 3.92
C GLY A 98 0.92 3.72 3.62
N GLY A 99 1.21 4.22 2.42
CA GLY A 99 2.54 4.57 1.97
C GLY A 99 2.93 5.97 2.41
N HIS A 100 4.22 6.16 2.69
CA HIS A 100 4.79 7.42 3.13
C HIS A 100 5.93 7.83 2.20
N GLY A 101 5.82 9.01 1.59
CA GLY A 101 6.82 9.53 0.66
C GLY A 101 8.18 9.81 1.33
N ILE A 102 8.16 10.27 2.58
CA ILE A 102 9.40 10.52 3.34
C ILE A 102 9.88 9.21 3.96
N VAL A 103 11.06 8.78 3.56
CA VAL A 103 11.68 7.54 4.05
C VAL A 103 11.92 7.63 5.57
N GLY A 104 11.41 6.64 6.30
CA GLY A 104 11.51 6.60 7.75
C GLY A 104 10.33 7.25 8.49
N ALA A 105 9.50 8.07 7.84
CA ALA A 105 8.34 8.70 8.48
C ALA A 105 7.32 7.68 9.01
N GLN A 106 7.18 6.53 8.32
CA GLN A 106 6.29 5.45 8.73
C GLN A 106 6.69 4.79 10.06
N ILE A 107 7.96 4.86 10.47
CA ILE A 107 8.47 4.21 11.68
C ILE A 107 7.78 4.78 12.92
N GLY A 108 7.73 6.11 13.07
CA GLY A 108 7.08 6.74 14.21
C GLY A 108 5.58 6.45 14.26
N THR A 109 4.91 6.50 13.10
CA THR A 109 3.48 6.17 13.00
C THR A 109 3.24 4.68 13.29
N GLY A 110 4.08 3.79 12.75
CA GLY A 110 4.01 2.35 13.01
C GLY A 110 4.21 2.01 14.49
N ALA A 111 5.16 2.67 15.14
CA ALA A 111 5.36 2.53 16.58
C ALA A 111 4.13 2.98 17.37
N GLY A 112 3.48 4.09 16.96
CA GLY A 112 2.23 4.56 17.56
C GLY A 112 1.07 3.58 17.39
N LEU A 113 0.93 2.97 16.20
CA LEU A 113 -0.06 1.92 15.96
C LEU A 113 0.19 0.70 16.85
N ALA A 114 1.43 0.22 16.92
CA ALA A 114 1.80 -0.92 17.78
C ALA A 114 1.59 -0.62 19.26
N PHE A 115 1.90 0.60 19.70
CA PHE A 115 1.61 1.03 21.06
C PHE A 115 0.10 1.01 21.36
N ALA A 116 -0.72 1.49 20.42
CA ALA A 116 -2.18 1.49 20.58
C ALA A 116 -2.75 0.08 20.71
N GLU A 117 -2.25 -0.88 19.92
CA GLU A 117 -2.68 -2.28 20.04
C GLU A 117 -2.24 -2.90 21.36
N LYS A 118 -1.01 -2.65 21.78
CA LYS A 118 -0.54 -3.08 23.09
C LYS A 118 -1.34 -2.46 24.25
N TYR A 119 -1.71 -1.19 24.14
CA TYR A 119 -2.52 -0.50 25.16
C TYR A 119 -3.94 -1.06 25.23
N ARG A 120 -4.49 -1.56 24.14
CA ARG A 120 -5.79 -2.22 24.06
C ARG A 120 -5.77 -3.69 24.50
N ASP A 121 -4.61 -4.22 24.82
CA ASP A 121 -4.39 -5.63 25.15
C ASP A 121 -4.80 -6.56 23.99
N SER A 122 -4.49 -6.16 22.76
CA SER A 122 -4.79 -6.91 21.55
C SER A 122 -3.58 -7.74 21.10
N ASP A 123 -3.87 -8.88 20.45
CA ASP A 123 -2.85 -9.76 19.86
C ASP A 123 -2.44 -9.33 18.43
N ASN A 124 -2.92 -8.18 17.96
CA ASN A 124 -2.61 -7.69 16.62
C ASN A 124 -1.16 -7.21 16.55
N VAL A 125 -0.53 -7.45 15.42
CA VAL A 125 0.82 -6.97 15.12
C VAL A 125 0.79 -5.86 14.09
N VAL A 126 1.82 -5.03 14.11
CA VAL A 126 2.02 -3.97 13.13
C VAL A 126 3.28 -4.25 12.35
N LEU A 127 3.15 -4.44 11.04
CA LEU A 127 4.26 -4.61 10.12
C LEU A 127 4.60 -3.25 9.52
N CYS A 128 5.82 -2.79 9.79
CA CYS A 128 6.33 -1.50 9.32
C CYS A 128 7.50 -1.73 8.37
N TYR A 129 7.35 -1.33 7.09
CA TYR A 129 8.33 -1.54 6.01
C TYR A 129 9.06 -0.24 5.64
#